data_07d8f72fb07b96ffcba9d98956385ade
#
_entry.id   07d8f72fb07b96ffcba9d98956385ade
#
_cell.length_a   1.000
_cell.length_b   1.000
_cell.length_c   1.000
_cell.angle_alpha   90.00
_cell.angle_beta   90.00
_cell.angle_gamma   90.00
#
_symmetry.space_group_name_H-M   'P 1'
#
loop_
_entity.id
_entity.type
_entity.pdbx_description
1 polymer ?
#
loop_
_entity_poly.entity_id
_entity_poly.type
_entity_poly.pdbx_seq_one_letter_code
_entity_poly.pdbx_strand_id
1 'polypeptide(L)'
;NLPDSVTKQLTEIFESNDDFHRGLRPGDRISVVYETMEADGGTMRAGKILSAEVVNRGRTHQAIWFKEQGATKGAYYTPDGQSLRKAYLLSPMEVSRITSGFGMRNHPVYGYSREHNGVDYAAPTGTPVRTIGDGVVTFAGVQNGYGNVIQIRHRNAKDSTLYAHLSRIDVKVGDNVMQGEKIGAVGSTGVSTGPHLHFEFRIDNTPQDPTEVLAEQREYVPVSPGGKAAFAKWSSGMKMQLTAAGEITRSSFE
;
A
#
# COMPACT_ATOMS: atom_id res chain seq x y z
N ASN A 1 14.59 -2.19 26.21
CA ASN A 1 14.38 -2.76 24.87
C ASN A 1 12.92 -2.64 24.51
N LEU A 2 12.62 -2.25 23.27
CA LEU A 2 11.25 -2.24 22.76
C LEU A 2 10.75 -3.70 22.58
N PRO A 3 9.44 -3.96 22.79
CA PRO A 3 8.86 -5.26 22.45
C PRO A 3 9.05 -5.62 20.97
N ASP A 4 9.25 -6.90 20.65
CA ASP A 4 9.46 -7.36 19.28
C ASP A 4 8.32 -6.96 18.33
N SER A 5 7.07 -7.00 18.82
CA SER A 5 5.90 -6.57 18.04
C SER A 5 5.92 -5.07 17.69
N VAL A 6 6.47 -4.22 18.57
CA VAL A 6 6.65 -2.78 18.33
C VAL A 6 7.78 -2.55 17.33
N THR A 7 8.90 -3.28 17.49
CA THR A 7 10.03 -3.20 16.55
C THR A 7 9.61 -3.58 15.13
N LYS A 8 8.82 -4.65 14.98
CA LYS A 8 8.27 -5.06 13.68
C LYS A 8 7.37 -3.97 13.07
N GLN A 9 6.44 -3.42 13.85
CA GLN A 9 5.58 -2.32 13.39
C GLN A 9 6.40 -1.08 12.96
N LEU A 10 7.45 -0.70 13.70
CA LEU A 10 8.32 0.40 13.31
C LEU A 10 8.98 0.16 11.95
N THR A 11 9.47 -1.06 11.71
CA THR A 11 10.06 -1.44 10.42
C THR A 11 9.04 -1.29 9.29
N GLU A 12 7.81 -1.76 9.48
CA GLU A 12 6.73 -1.64 8.49
C GLU A 12 6.31 -0.17 8.26
N ILE A 13 6.23 0.64 9.32
CA ILE A 13 5.84 2.06 9.23
C ILE A 13 6.86 2.88 8.42
N PHE A 14 8.14 2.62 8.65
CA PHE A 14 9.24 3.37 8.03
C PHE A 14 9.91 2.59 6.88
N GLU A 15 9.25 1.57 6.32
CA GLU A 15 9.75 0.73 5.22
C GLU A 15 10.19 1.53 3.98
N SER A 16 9.50 2.63 3.68
CA SER A 16 9.86 3.51 2.57
C SER A 16 11.02 4.47 2.86
N ASN A 17 11.59 4.42 4.07
CA ASN A 17 12.66 5.33 4.49
C ASN A 17 14.03 4.67 4.36
N ASP A 18 14.80 5.07 3.35
CA ASP A 18 16.15 4.55 3.08
C ASP A 18 17.10 4.71 4.27
N ASP A 19 16.97 5.78 5.05
CA ASP A 19 17.83 6.01 6.22
C ASP A 19 17.55 5.00 7.33
N PHE A 20 16.30 4.58 7.50
CA PHE A 20 15.90 3.57 8.47
C PHE A 20 16.44 2.17 8.10
N HIS A 21 16.40 1.80 6.82
CA HIS A 21 16.93 0.52 6.33
C HIS A 21 18.45 0.36 6.50
N ARG A 22 19.18 1.46 6.56
CA ARG A 22 20.64 1.44 6.80
C ARG A 22 21.01 1.18 8.26
N GLY A 23 20.02 0.97 9.12
CA GLY A 23 20.17 0.71 10.55
C GLY A 23 20.46 1.97 11.37
N LEU A 24 20.21 1.85 12.68
CA LEU A 24 20.45 2.88 13.66
C LEU A 24 21.93 2.94 14.03
N ARG A 25 22.42 4.14 14.34
CA ARG A 25 23.79 4.43 14.76
C ARG A 25 23.79 4.97 16.20
N PRO A 26 24.95 4.94 16.89
CA PRO A 26 25.11 5.65 18.15
C PRO A 26 24.72 7.13 17.99
N GLY A 27 23.83 7.62 18.86
CA GLY A 27 23.27 8.96 18.80
C GLY A 27 21.90 9.07 18.11
N ASP A 28 21.47 8.05 17.36
CA ASP A 28 20.11 7.96 16.85
C ASP A 28 19.12 7.63 17.99
N ARG A 29 17.88 8.09 17.87
CA ARG A 29 16.86 7.93 18.91
C ARG A 29 15.56 7.46 18.32
N ILE A 30 14.83 6.64 19.09
CA ILE A 30 13.46 6.24 18.81
C ILE A 30 12.60 6.58 20.02
N SER A 31 11.50 7.30 19.78
CA SER A 31 10.44 7.54 20.76
C SER A 31 9.15 6.95 20.21
N VAL A 32 8.42 6.18 21.01
CA VAL A 32 7.21 5.46 20.56
C VAL A 32 6.13 5.56 21.62
N VAL A 33 4.91 5.88 21.18
CA VAL A 33 3.67 5.75 21.96
C VAL A 33 2.86 4.63 21.35
N TYR A 34 2.52 3.61 22.12
CA TYR A 34 1.74 2.46 21.65
C TYR A 34 0.69 2.06 22.69
N GLU A 35 -0.35 1.38 22.22
CA GLU A 35 -1.40 0.80 23.06
C GLU A 35 -0.81 -0.34 23.90
N THR A 36 -1.22 -0.44 25.16
CA THR A 36 -0.99 -1.63 25.97
C THR A 36 -2.33 -2.33 26.23
N MET A 37 -2.35 -3.63 26.03
CA MET A 37 -3.53 -4.46 26.26
C MET A 37 -3.22 -5.48 27.36
N GLU A 38 -4.13 -5.62 28.31
CA GLU A 38 -4.06 -6.70 29.29
C GLU A 38 -4.53 -8.00 28.63
N ALA A 39 -3.67 -9.01 28.62
CA ALA A 39 -4.01 -10.34 28.16
C ALA A 39 -4.41 -11.23 29.33
N ASP A 40 -5.07 -12.35 29.08
CA ASP A 40 -5.44 -13.34 30.07
C ASP A 40 -4.25 -13.72 30.96
N GLY A 41 -4.44 -13.58 32.28
CA GLY A 41 -3.37 -13.82 33.28
C GLY A 41 -2.57 -12.58 33.69
N GLY A 42 -3.03 -11.35 33.36
CA GLY A 42 -2.42 -10.09 33.80
C GLY A 42 -1.15 -9.70 33.07
N THR A 43 -0.80 -10.38 31.97
CA THR A 43 0.36 -10.05 31.16
C THR A 43 0.04 -8.88 30.22
N MET A 44 0.82 -7.79 30.28
CA MET A 44 0.67 -6.66 29.37
C MET A 44 1.28 -6.99 28.01
N ARG A 45 0.51 -6.81 26.95
CA ARG A 45 0.97 -6.94 25.57
C ARG A 45 0.98 -5.58 24.87
N ALA A 46 2.01 -5.35 24.09
CA ALA A 46 2.07 -4.17 23.23
C ALA A 46 1.09 -4.33 22.06
N GLY A 47 0.23 -3.34 21.91
CA GLY A 47 -0.73 -3.21 20.82
C GLY A 47 -0.18 -2.39 19.66
N LYS A 48 -1.04 -1.59 19.06
CA LYS A 48 -0.72 -0.74 17.93
C LYS A 48 0.14 0.46 18.35
N ILE A 49 1.08 0.84 17.50
CA ILE A 49 1.77 2.13 17.63
C ILE A 49 0.78 3.25 17.30
N LEU A 50 0.64 4.22 18.20
CA LEU A 50 -0.19 5.41 18.02
C LEU A 50 0.62 6.56 17.43
N SER A 51 1.87 6.69 17.85
CA SER A 51 2.83 7.62 17.24
C SER A 51 4.25 7.14 17.46
N ALA A 52 5.13 7.48 16.52
CA ALA A 52 6.55 7.16 16.58
C ALA A 52 7.37 8.33 16.05
N GLU A 53 8.55 8.52 16.63
CA GLU A 53 9.59 9.43 16.16
C GLU A 53 10.90 8.68 16.06
N VAL A 54 11.55 8.78 14.92
CA VAL A 54 12.90 8.25 14.69
C VAL A 54 13.80 9.42 14.30
N VAL A 55 14.80 9.69 15.11
CA VAL A 55 15.88 10.63 14.78
C VAL A 55 17.06 9.80 14.30
N ASN A 56 17.35 9.86 13.01
CA ASN A 56 18.41 9.12 12.36
C ASN A 56 19.25 10.08 11.51
N ARG A 57 20.57 10.07 11.74
CA ARG A 57 21.52 10.93 11.00
C ARG A 57 21.16 12.42 11.02
N GLY A 58 20.61 12.91 12.11
CA GLY A 58 20.18 14.30 12.27
C GLY A 58 18.86 14.64 11.58
N ARG A 59 18.17 13.68 10.97
CA ARG A 59 16.84 13.84 10.40
C ARG A 59 15.80 13.24 11.33
N THR A 60 14.68 13.94 11.48
CA THR A 60 13.55 13.50 12.29
C THR A 60 12.43 13.00 11.37
N HIS A 61 12.03 11.76 11.58
CA HIS A 61 10.91 11.12 10.91
C HIS A 61 9.83 10.83 11.94
N GLN A 62 8.60 11.27 11.67
CA GLN A 62 7.48 11.07 12.57
C GLN A 62 6.34 10.34 11.87
N ALA A 63 5.68 9.45 12.61
CA ALA A 63 4.52 8.70 12.17
C ALA A 63 3.40 8.83 13.20
N ILE A 64 2.19 9.14 12.75
CA ILE A 64 1.01 9.29 13.60
C ILE A 64 -0.10 8.43 13.03
N TRP A 65 -0.59 7.49 13.82
CA TRP A 65 -1.75 6.68 13.46
C TRP A 65 -3.01 7.52 13.48
N PHE A 66 -3.78 7.47 12.42
CA PHE A 66 -5.07 8.13 12.35
C PHE A 66 -6.05 7.30 11.54
N LYS A 67 -7.29 7.24 12.02
CA LYS A 67 -8.41 6.64 11.31
C LYS A 67 -9.45 7.70 11.04
N GLU A 68 -9.67 8.02 9.78
CA GLU A 68 -10.70 8.97 9.37
C GLU A 68 -12.10 8.43 9.71
N GLN A 69 -13.02 9.33 9.99
CA GLN A 69 -14.42 8.96 10.23
C GLN A 69 -15.00 8.29 8.97
N GLY A 70 -15.63 7.13 9.15
CA GLY A 70 -16.17 6.32 8.06
C GLY A 70 -15.16 5.43 7.33
N ALA A 71 -13.86 5.55 7.61
CA ALA A 71 -12.88 4.62 7.07
C ALA A 71 -12.94 3.26 7.78
N THR A 72 -12.76 2.17 7.04
CA THR A 72 -12.70 0.82 7.59
C THR A 72 -11.41 0.56 8.37
N LYS A 73 -10.28 1.13 7.89
CA LYS A 73 -8.95 1.02 8.51
C LYS A 73 -8.33 2.42 8.67
N GLY A 74 -7.41 2.56 9.61
CA GLY A 74 -6.57 3.74 9.73
C GLY A 74 -5.25 3.55 8.98
N ALA A 75 -4.44 4.62 8.93
CA ALA A 75 -3.11 4.63 8.35
C ALA A 75 -2.15 5.50 9.17
N TYR A 76 -0.86 5.39 8.88
CA TYR A 76 0.14 6.28 9.45
C TYR A 76 0.39 7.47 8.54
N TYR A 77 0.47 8.64 9.14
CA TYR A 77 0.67 9.92 8.46
C TYR A 77 1.84 10.67 9.10
N THR A 78 2.51 11.49 8.31
CA THR A 78 3.41 12.52 8.82
C THR A 78 2.61 13.58 9.58
N PRO A 79 3.25 14.42 10.43
CA PRO A 79 2.56 15.45 11.19
C PRO A 79 1.78 16.48 10.36
N ASP A 80 2.14 16.66 9.11
CA ASP A 80 1.47 17.51 8.12
C ASP A 80 0.35 16.79 7.33
N GLY A 81 0.09 15.51 7.67
CA GLY A 81 -1.03 14.75 7.13
C GLY A 81 -0.75 14.04 5.82
N GLN A 82 0.52 13.87 5.44
CA GLN A 82 0.89 13.01 4.32
C GLN A 82 0.93 11.54 4.77
N SER A 83 0.38 10.62 4.00
CA SER A 83 0.47 9.19 4.32
C SER A 83 1.92 8.71 4.23
N LEU A 84 2.33 7.86 5.16
CA LEU A 84 3.61 7.14 5.07
C LEU A 84 3.53 5.91 4.16
N ARG A 85 2.33 5.54 3.75
CA ARG A 85 2.08 4.45 2.81
C ARG A 85 2.04 4.99 1.39
N LYS A 86 2.80 4.39 0.48
CA LYS A 86 2.73 4.71 -0.95
C LYS A 86 1.31 4.53 -1.47
N ALA A 87 0.92 5.31 -2.47
CA ALA A 87 -0.42 5.26 -3.07
C ALA A 87 -0.72 3.87 -3.65
N TYR A 88 0.30 3.21 -4.20
CA TYR A 88 0.17 1.92 -4.86
C TYR A 88 1.24 0.93 -4.40
N LEU A 89 0.88 -0.37 -4.34
CA LEU A 89 1.82 -1.47 -4.26
C LEU A 89 2.57 -1.60 -5.59
N LEU A 90 3.79 -2.10 -5.56
CA LEU A 90 4.60 -2.34 -6.76
C LEU A 90 4.10 -3.53 -7.60
N SER A 91 3.27 -4.40 -7.02
CA SER A 91 2.72 -5.57 -7.67
C SER A 91 1.34 -5.92 -7.15
N PRO A 92 0.42 -6.40 -8.01
CA PRO A 92 -0.88 -6.91 -7.61
C PRO A 92 -0.84 -8.32 -6.99
N MET A 93 0.34 -8.92 -6.83
CA MET A 93 0.54 -10.25 -6.24
C MET A 93 1.76 -10.23 -5.33
N GLU A 94 1.77 -11.09 -4.29
CA GLU A 94 2.89 -11.19 -3.34
C GLU A 94 4.18 -11.70 -4.01
N VAL A 95 4.03 -12.70 -4.87
CA VAL A 95 5.13 -13.24 -5.68
C VAL A 95 4.73 -13.14 -7.13
N SER A 96 5.48 -12.39 -7.91
CA SER A 96 5.16 -12.15 -9.31
C SER A 96 6.42 -12.09 -10.17
N ARG A 97 6.31 -12.67 -11.36
CA ARG A 97 7.32 -12.57 -12.42
C ARG A 97 6.66 -12.01 -13.65
N ILE A 98 7.13 -10.87 -14.13
CA ILE A 98 6.70 -10.31 -15.40
C ILE A 98 7.22 -11.20 -16.52
N THR A 99 6.30 -11.71 -17.35
CA THR A 99 6.60 -12.54 -18.53
C THR A 99 6.43 -11.78 -19.81
N SER A 100 5.69 -10.66 -19.77
CA SER A 100 5.53 -9.78 -20.93
C SER A 100 5.32 -8.34 -20.47
N GLY A 101 6.12 -7.43 -21.02
CA GLY A 101 6.08 -6.00 -20.72
C GLY A 101 5.02 -5.23 -21.49
N PHE A 102 4.89 -3.96 -21.16
CA PHE A 102 4.06 -2.96 -21.85
C PHE A 102 4.64 -2.56 -23.21
N GLY A 103 3.77 -2.15 -24.14
CA GLY A 103 4.15 -1.54 -25.42
C GLY A 103 4.07 -2.48 -26.62
N MET A 104 4.72 -2.09 -27.70
CA MET A 104 4.65 -2.80 -28.98
C MET A 104 5.36 -4.15 -28.93
N ARG A 105 4.65 -5.21 -29.29
CA ARG A 105 5.20 -6.58 -29.43
C ARG A 105 5.27 -6.95 -30.91
N ASN A 106 6.44 -7.34 -31.35
CA ASN A 106 6.60 -7.94 -32.69
C ASN A 106 6.33 -9.43 -32.61
N HIS A 107 5.36 -9.91 -33.38
CA HIS A 107 5.10 -11.35 -33.46
C HIS A 107 6.25 -12.01 -34.21
N PRO A 108 6.99 -12.96 -33.60
CA PRO A 108 8.23 -13.47 -34.14
C PRO A 108 8.07 -14.23 -35.45
N VAL A 109 6.86 -14.70 -35.76
CA VAL A 109 6.59 -15.52 -36.98
C VAL A 109 5.84 -14.74 -38.06
N TYR A 110 4.89 -13.88 -37.68
CA TYR A 110 3.99 -13.24 -38.64
C TYR A 110 4.30 -11.77 -38.91
N GLY A 111 5.31 -11.17 -38.24
CA GLY A 111 5.80 -9.84 -38.53
C GLY A 111 4.82 -8.68 -38.24
N TYR A 112 3.67 -8.94 -37.64
CA TYR A 112 2.76 -7.89 -37.21
C TYR A 112 3.09 -7.44 -35.78
N SER A 113 2.98 -6.15 -35.57
CA SER A 113 3.12 -5.57 -34.23
C SER A 113 1.76 -5.49 -33.57
N ARG A 114 1.67 -5.90 -32.31
CA ARG A 114 0.47 -5.76 -31.48
C ARG A 114 0.81 -4.97 -30.23
N GLU A 115 0.00 -3.97 -29.95
CA GLU A 115 0.10 -3.19 -28.72
C GLU A 115 -0.34 -4.01 -27.52
N HIS A 116 0.43 -3.92 -26.43
CA HIS A 116 0.15 -4.52 -25.15
C HIS A 116 -0.03 -3.42 -24.11
N ASN A 117 -1.28 -3.20 -23.70
CA ASN A 117 -1.70 -2.08 -22.84
C ASN A 117 -1.40 -2.29 -21.36
N GLY A 118 -0.64 -3.33 -21.00
CA GLY A 118 -0.33 -3.66 -19.63
C GLY A 118 0.90 -4.55 -19.52
N VAL A 119 1.02 -5.23 -18.41
CA VAL A 119 2.05 -6.24 -18.14
C VAL A 119 1.39 -7.57 -17.80
N ASP A 120 2.02 -8.68 -18.21
CA ASP A 120 1.57 -10.01 -17.88
C ASP A 120 2.46 -10.62 -16.79
N TYR A 121 1.82 -11.05 -15.71
CA TYR A 121 2.48 -11.74 -14.59
C TYR A 121 2.15 -13.23 -14.65
N ALA A 122 3.16 -14.09 -14.85
CA ALA A 122 2.98 -15.54 -14.74
C ALA A 122 2.70 -15.95 -13.30
N ALA A 123 1.64 -16.68 -13.10
CA ALA A 123 1.30 -17.30 -11.83
C ALA A 123 0.34 -18.46 -12.03
N PRO A 124 0.33 -19.49 -11.16
CA PRO A 124 -0.62 -20.58 -11.20
C PRO A 124 -2.08 -20.08 -11.08
N THR A 125 -3.01 -20.77 -11.74
CA THR A 125 -4.45 -20.54 -11.54
C THR A 125 -4.80 -20.61 -10.06
N GLY A 126 -5.58 -19.65 -9.56
CA GLY A 126 -5.97 -19.57 -8.15
C GLY A 126 -5.06 -18.70 -7.29
N THR A 127 -3.90 -18.25 -7.79
CA THR A 127 -3.04 -17.30 -7.07
C THR A 127 -3.84 -16.03 -6.73
N PRO A 128 -3.82 -15.57 -5.46
CA PRO A 128 -4.57 -14.38 -5.06
C PRO A 128 -4.12 -13.13 -5.80
N VAL A 129 -5.09 -12.38 -6.34
CA VAL A 129 -4.89 -11.06 -6.94
C VAL A 129 -5.41 -10.03 -5.97
N ARG A 130 -4.62 -8.98 -5.72
CA ARG A 130 -4.91 -7.89 -4.79
C ARG A 130 -4.99 -6.57 -5.54
N THR A 131 -5.84 -5.66 -5.06
CA THR A 131 -5.78 -4.28 -5.55
C THR A 131 -4.47 -3.62 -5.11
N ILE A 132 -3.85 -2.89 -6.02
CA ILE A 132 -2.60 -2.17 -5.70
C ILE A 132 -2.83 -0.87 -4.92
N GLY A 133 -4.03 -0.31 -4.94
CA GLY A 133 -4.39 0.95 -4.26
C GLY A 133 -5.82 0.96 -3.75
N ASP A 134 -6.10 1.91 -2.86
CA ASP A 134 -7.47 2.19 -2.43
C ASP A 134 -8.31 2.69 -3.59
N GLY A 135 -9.56 2.26 -3.70
CA GLY A 135 -10.44 2.70 -4.78
C GLY A 135 -11.84 2.16 -4.71
N VAL A 136 -12.57 2.36 -5.79
CA VAL A 136 -13.95 1.87 -5.98
C VAL A 136 -13.96 0.97 -7.23
N VAL A 137 -14.55 -0.20 -7.11
CA VAL A 137 -14.76 -1.13 -8.23
C VAL A 137 -15.75 -0.51 -9.22
N THR A 138 -15.29 -0.23 -10.43
CA THR A 138 -16.12 0.36 -11.50
C THR A 138 -16.63 -0.68 -12.48
N PHE A 139 -15.96 -1.83 -12.56
CA PHE A 139 -16.38 -2.98 -13.36
C PHE A 139 -15.95 -4.29 -12.70
N ALA A 140 -16.81 -5.30 -12.73
CA ALA A 140 -16.51 -6.65 -12.26
C ALA A 140 -17.39 -7.62 -13.07
N GLY A 141 -16.80 -8.41 -13.99
CA GLY A 141 -17.56 -9.29 -14.88
C GLY A 141 -16.74 -9.80 -16.05
N VAL A 142 -17.42 -10.28 -17.10
CA VAL A 142 -16.79 -10.78 -18.33
C VAL A 142 -16.73 -9.67 -19.38
N GLN A 143 -15.55 -9.47 -19.97
CA GLN A 143 -15.33 -8.55 -21.08
C GLN A 143 -14.60 -9.25 -22.21
N ASN A 144 -15.01 -8.98 -23.45
CA ASN A 144 -14.42 -9.63 -24.63
C ASN A 144 -12.90 -9.40 -24.69
N GLY A 145 -12.16 -10.47 -24.95
CA GLY A 145 -10.70 -10.49 -24.93
C GLY A 145 -10.09 -10.65 -23.53
N TYR A 146 -10.53 -9.88 -22.54
CA TYR A 146 -10.02 -9.90 -21.16
C TYR A 146 -10.52 -11.09 -20.33
N GLY A 147 -11.64 -11.74 -20.73
CA GLY A 147 -12.27 -12.76 -19.89
C GLY A 147 -12.88 -12.15 -18.63
N ASN A 148 -12.71 -12.82 -17.49
CA ASN A 148 -13.11 -12.26 -16.21
C ASN A 148 -12.16 -11.11 -15.84
N VAL A 149 -12.72 -9.92 -15.61
CA VAL A 149 -11.96 -8.70 -15.41
C VAL A 149 -12.57 -7.84 -14.31
N ILE A 150 -11.69 -7.17 -13.56
CA ILE A 150 -12.03 -6.16 -12.56
C ILE A 150 -11.38 -4.85 -12.98
N GLN A 151 -12.12 -3.74 -12.88
CA GLN A 151 -11.57 -2.40 -13.01
C GLN A 151 -11.82 -1.61 -11.73
N ILE A 152 -10.79 -0.90 -11.27
CA ILE A 152 -10.83 -0.10 -10.04
C ILE A 152 -10.41 1.32 -10.39
N ARG A 153 -11.22 2.31 -10.00
CA ARG A 153 -10.88 3.73 -10.03
C ARG A 153 -10.30 4.11 -8.66
N HIS A 154 -9.10 4.67 -8.67
CA HIS A 154 -8.39 5.05 -7.46
C HIS A 154 -8.80 6.43 -6.93
N ARG A 155 -8.33 6.78 -5.72
CA ARG A 155 -8.76 8.00 -4.99
C ARG A 155 -8.49 9.31 -5.70
N ASN A 156 -7.44 9.41 -6.53
CA ASN A 156 -7.15 10.63 -7.29
C ASN A 156 -8.09 10.86 -8.48
N ALA A 157 -9.04 9.95 -8.72
CA ALA A 157 -10.05 9.95 -9.78
C ALA A 157 -9.51 9.89 -11.23
N LYS A 158 -8.22 10.08 -11.46
CA LYS A 158 -7.56 9.98 -12.76
C LYS A 158 -7.00 8.59 -13.01
N ASP A 159 -6.51 7.95 -11.95
CA ASP A 159 -5.87 6.66 -12.03
C ASP A 159 -6.90 5.54 -11.91
N SER A 160 -6.73 4.55 -12.75
CA SER A 160 -7.48 3.30 -12.69
C SER A 160 -6.59 2.11 -13.00
N THR A 161 -6.99 0.95 -12.50
CA THR A 161 -6.31 -0.32 -12.77
C THR A 161 -7.27 -1.36 -13.29
N LEU A 162 -6.74 -2.28 -14.12
CA LEU A 162 -7.48 -3.37 -14.71
C LEU A 162 -6.75 -4.68 -14.42
N TYR A 163 -7.50 -5.70 -14.00
CA TYR A 163 -7.03 -7.03 -13.63
C TYR A 163 -7.81 -8.06 -14.46
N ALA A 164 -7.18 -8.73 -15.41
CA ALA A 164 -7.85 -9.59 -16.39
C ALA A 164 -7.39 -11.03 -16.36
N HIS A 165 -8.08 -11.88 -17.16
CA HIS A 165 -7.93 -13.32 -17.29
C HIS A 165 -8.18 -14.08 -15.98
N LEU A 166 -8.96 -13.50 -15.07
CA LEU A 166 -9.20 -14.06 -13.74
C LEU A 166 -9.96 -15.38 -13.79
N SER A 167 -9.66 -16.29 -12.88
CA SER A 167 -10.47 -17.49 -12.65
C SER A 167 -11.69 -17.21 -11.78
N ARG A 168 -11.58 -16.19 -10.90
CA ARG A 168 -12.63 -15.80 -9.95
C ARG A 168 -12.56 -14.32 -9.66
N ILE A 169 -13.75 -13.72 -9.50
CA ILE A 169 -13.97 -12.34 -9.06
C ILE A 169 -14.55 -12.40 -7.64
N ASP A 170 -13.92 -11.73 -6.69
CA ASP A 170 -14.31 -11.74 -5.26
C ASP A 170 -15.00 -10.41 -4.84
N VAL A 171 -15.19 -9.46 -5.76
CA VAL A 171 -15.77 -8.13 -5.54
C VAL A 171 -16.85 -7.81 -6.56
N LYS A 172 -17.67 -6.81 -6.30
CA LYS A 172 -18.74 -6.33 -7.19
C LYS A 172 -18.62 -4.83 -7.44
N VAL A 173 -19.26 -4.34 -8.49
CA VAL A 173 -19.34 -2.92 -8.83
C VAL A 173 -19.89 -2.11 -7.66
N GLY A 174 -19.24 -1.01 -7.32
CA GLY A 174 -19.56 -0.14 -6.20
C GLY A 174 -18.85 -0.48 -4.89
N ASP A 175 -18.18 -1.63 -4.78
CA ASP A 175 -17.42 -1.96 -3.58
C ASP A 175 -16.23 -1.00 -3.42
N ASN A 176 -16.04 -0.52 -2.18
CA ASN A 176 -14.82 0.17 -1.78
C ASN A 176 -13.78 -0.86 -1.39
N VAL A 177 -12.62 -0.81 -2.03
CA VAL A 177 -11.49 -1.71 -1.77
C VAL A 177 -10.30 -0.95 -1.24
N MET A 178 -9.52 -1.61 -0.38
CA MET A 178 -8.33 -1.03 0.21
C MET A 178 -7.08 -1.68 -0.36
N GLN A 179 -6.00 -0.91 -0.46
CA GLN A 179 -4.70 -1.39 -0.92
C GLN A 179 -4.33 -2.73 -0.26
N GLY A 180 -3.95 -3.70 -1.08
CA GLY A 180 -3.60 -5.06 -0.63
C GLY A 180 -4.82 -5.97 -0.38
N GLU A 181 -6.04 -5.48 -0.52
CA GLU A 181 -7.24 -6.30 -0.41
C GLU A 181 -7.35 -7.28 -1.57
N LYS A 182 -7.68 -8.53 -1.26
CA LYS A 182 -7.90 -9.57 -2.26
C LYS A 182 -9.19 -9.30 -3.04
N ILE A 183 -9.08 -9.23 -4.36
CA ILE A 183 -10.18 -8.91 -5.26
C ILE A 183 -10.55 -10.06 -6.20
N GLY A 184 -9.68 -11.07 -6.33
CA GLY A 184 -9.90 -12.20 -7.22
C GLY A 184 -8.73 -13.18 -7.23
N ALA A 185 -8.67 -14.00 -8.26
CA ALA A 185 -7.61 -14.99 -8.42
C ALA A 185 -7.20 -15.13 -9.89
N VAL A 186 -5.92 -15.39 -10.13
CA VAL A 186 -5.33 -15.66 -11.44
C VAL A 186 -6.05 -16.80 -12.16
N GLY A 187 -6.23 -16.67 -13.46
CA GLY A 187 -6.82 -17.67 -14.33
C GLY A 187 -6.22 -17.65 -15.73
N SER A 188 -7.03 -18.08 -16.69
CA SER A 188 -6.70 -18.11 -18.12
C SER A 188 -7.96 -17.90 -18.95
N THR A 189 -8.91 -17.08 -18.46
CA THR A 189 -10.17 -16.80 -19.16
C THR A 189 -9.98 -15.76 -20.27
N GLY A 190 -10.86 -15.74 -21.26
CA GLY A 190 -10.74 -14.84 -22.41
C GLY A 190 -9.65 -15.28 -23.40
N VAL A 191 -8.99 -14.32 -24.05
CA VAL A 191 -7.90 -14.59 -25.01
C VAL A 191 -6.59 -14.73 -24.26
N SER A 192 -6.31 -15.94 -23.81
CA SER A 192 -5.14 -16.28 -23.01
C SER A 192 -4.51 -17.60 -23.47
N THR A 193 -3.19 -17.68 -23.52
CA THR A 193 -2.44 -18.89 -23.90
C THR A 193 -2.08 -19.78 -22.71
N GLY A 194 -2.30 -19.31 -21.48
CA GLY A 194 -2.00 -20.04 -20.25
C GLY A 194 -2.24 -19.19 -19.02
N PRO A 195 -2.13 -19.75 -17.80
CA PRO A 195 -2.42 -19.03 -16.58
C PRO A 195 -1.48 -17.84 -16.36
N HIS A 196 -2.06 -16.65 -16.30
CA HIS A 196 -1.37 -15.39 -15.98
C HIS A 196 -2.38 -14.32 -15.56
N LEU A 197 -1.88 -13.28 -14.92
CA LEU A 197 -2.62 -12.04 -14.71
C LEU A 197 -2.17 -11.01 -15.75
N HIS A 198 -3.12 -10.48 -16.53
CA HIS A 198 -2.90 -9.27 -17.30
C HIS A 198 -3.29 -8.07 -16.43
N PHE A 199 -2.37 -7.16 -16.25
CA PHE A 199 -2.52 -5.99 -15.39
C PHE A 199 -2.24 -4.69 -16.14
N GLU A 200 -3.18 -3.73 -16.08
CA GLU A 200 -3.01 -2.41 -16.66
C GLU A 200 -3.09 -1.32 -15.58
N PHE A 201 -2.26 -0.30 -15.75
CA PHE A 201 -2.38 0.98 -15.07
C PHE A 201 -2.77 2.05 -16.09
N ARG A 202 -3.78 2.84 -15.79
CA ARG A 202 -4.30 3.86 -16.69
C ARG A 202 -4.39 5.21 -15.99
N ILE A 203 -3.96 6.26 -16.69
CA ILE A 203 -4.13 7.66 -16.27
C ILE A 203 -5.10 8.31 -17.26
N ASP A 204 -6.19 8.89 -16.77
CA ASP A 204 -7.28 9.46 -17.60
C ASP A 204 -7.72 8.47 -18.72
N ASN A 205 -7.90 7.20 -18.36
CA ASN A 205 -8.22 6.06 -19.24
C ASN A 205 -7.15 5.67 -20.27
N THR A 206 -6.01 6.35 -20.30
CA THR A 206 -4.90 6.03 -21.21
C THR A 206 -3.94 5.03 -20.53
N PRO A 207 -3.70 3.84 -21.14
CA PRO A 207 -2.74 2.88 -20.61
C PRO A 207 -1.33 3.49 -20.48
N GLN A 208 -0.68 3.19 -19.37
CA GLN A 208 0.69 3.58 -19.06
C GLN A 208 1.50 2.34 -18.71
N ASP A 209 2.82 2.39 -18.83
CA ASP A 209 3.67 1.30 -18.36
C ASP A 209 3.56 1.17 -16.83
N PRO A 210 2.94 0.08 -16.33
CA PRO A 210 2.77 -0.08 -14.90
C PRO A 210 4.10 -0.13 -14.14
N THR A 211 5.16 -0.65 -14.76
CA THR A 211 6.46 -0.80 -14.10
C THR A 211 7.13 0.55 -13.87
N GLU A 212 7.02 1.47 -14.83
CA GLU A 212 7.54 2.82 -14.71
C GLU A 212 6.72 3.64 -13.70
N VAL A 213 5.38 3.68 -13.88
CA VAL A 213 4.49 4.45 -13.01
C VAL A 213 4.62 4.02 -11.55
N LEU A 214 4.64 2.71 -11.27
CA LEU A 214 4.72 2.20 -9.91
C LEU A 214 6.12 2.38 -9.29
N ALA A 215 7.19 2.37 -10.09
CA ALA A 215 8.54 2.66 -9.61
C ALA A 215 8.75 4.15 -9.29
N GLU A 216 8.17 5.04 -10.10
CA GLU A 216 8.33 6.48 -9.98
C GLU A 216 7.33 7.15 -9.04
N GLN A 217 6.33 6.40 -8.54
CA GLN A 217 5.29 6.97 -7.69
C GLN A 217 5.89 7.74 -6.50
N ARG A 218 5.59 9.02 -6.43
CA ARG A 218 5.98 9.92 -5.33
C ARG A 218 4.79 10.37 -4.49
N GLU A 219 3.57 10.08 -4.97
CA GLU A 219 2.36 10.52 -4.29
C GLU A 219 2.03 9.62 -3.11
N TYR A 220 1.88 10.27 -1.98
CA TYR A 220 1.31 9.71 -0.76
C TYR A 220 -0.13 10.20 -0.65
N VAL A 221 -1.04 9.33 -0.26
CA VAL A 221 -2.45 9.71 -0.08
C VAL A 221 -2.57 10.57 1.18
N PRO A 222 -2.80 11.88 1.07
CA PRO A 222 -2.94 12.72 2.26
C PRO A 222 -4.25 12.42 3.00
N VAL A 223 -4.34 12.91 4.24
CA VAL A 223 -5.61 12.98 4.96
C VAL A 223 -6.63 13.74 4.10
N SER A 224 -7.85 13.21 4.01
CA SER A 224 -8.90 13.82 3.21
C SER A 224 -9.21 15.27 3.66
N PRO A 225 -9.71 16.14 2.78
CA PRO A 225 -10.10 17.50 3.17
C PRO A 225 -11.03 17.53 4.39
N GLY A 226 -11.98 16.59 4.48
CA GLY A 226 -12.93 16.47 5.60
C GLY A 226 -12.30 15.96 6.90
N GLY A 227 -11.21 15.21 6.81
CA GLY A 227 -10.47 14.65 7.96
C GLY A 227 -9.42 15.60 8.55
N LYS A 228 -9.01 16.65 7.82
CA LYS A 228 -7.87 17.50 8.21
C LYS A 228 -8.00 18.13 9.61
N ALA A 229 -9.15 18.65 9.98
CA ALA A 229 -9.35 19.30 11.28
C ALA A 229 -9.25 18.29 12.43
N ALA A 230 -9.86 17.11 12.28
CA ALA A 230 -9.78 16.03 13.26
C ALA A 230 -8.35 15.50 13.37
N PHE A 231 -7.66 15.32 12.23
CA PHE A 231 -6.26 14.92 12.21
C PHE A 231 -5.35 15.92 12.90
N ALA A 232 -5.48 17.21 12.63
CA ALA A 232 -4.66 18.25 13.25
C ALA A 232 -4.77 18.24 14.78
N LYS A 233 -6.00 18.11 15.31
CA LYS A 233 -6.23 17.98 16.76
C LYS A 233 -5.58 16.72 17.33
N TRP A 234 -5.76 15.58 16.68
CA TRP A 234 -5.17 14.30 17.08
C TRP A 234 -3.64 14.34 17.03
N SER A 235 -3.08 14.82 15.93
CA SER A 235 -1.64 14.97 15.71
C SER A 235 -0.96 15.81 16.79
N SER A 236 -1.58 16.94 17.18
CA SER A 236 -1.06 17.78 18.26
C SER A 236 -0.98 17.05 19.59
N GLY A 237 -2.00 16.26 19.94
CA GLY A 237 -1.99 15.43 21.15
C GLY A 237 -0.88 14.36 21.11
N MET A 238 -0.71 13.70 19.99
CA MET A 238 0.33 12.67 19.82
C MET A 238 1.75 13.25 19.89
N LYS A 239 1.98 14.44 19.33
CA LYS A 239 3.26 15.14 19.45
C LYS A 239 3.62 15.45 20.90
N MET A 240 2.67 15.91 21.70
CA MET A 240 2.91 16.18 23.14
C MET A 240 3.30 14.89 23.87
N GLN A 241 2.63 13.76 23.58
CA GLN A 241 2.97 12.48 24.19
C GLN A 241 4.35 11.97 23.77
N LEU A 242 4.73 12.14 22.50
CA LEU A 242 6.08 11.80 22.01
C LEU A 242 7.16 12.61 22.71
N THR A 243 6.94 13.91 22.89
CA THR A 243 7.87 14.78 23.61
C THR A 243 8.04 14.31 25.07
N ALA A 244 6.94 14.05 25.77
CA ALA A 244 6.97 13.54 27.14
C ALA A 244 7.68 12.18 27.24
N ALA A 245 7.43 11.27 26.30
CA ALA A 245 8.11 9.97 26.24
C ALA A 245 9.63 10.10 26.03
N GLY A 246 10.06 11.06 25.21
CA GLY A 246 11.48 11.37 25.00
C GLY A 246 12.18 11.93 26.23
N GLU A 247 11.48 12.71 27.08
CA GLU A 247 12.01 13.28 28.31
C GLU A 247 12.16 12.24 29.43
N ILE A 248 11.19 11.31 29.57
CA ILE A 248 11.25 10.23 30.56
C ILE A 248 12.52 9.37 30.36
N THR A 249 12.89 9.10 29.11
CA THR A 249 14.09 8.31 28.81
C THR A 249 15.39 9.06 29.18
N ARG A 250 15.42 10.37 29.07
CA ARG A 250 16.59 11.17 29.46
C ARG A 250 16.81 11.17 30.96
N SER A 251 15.75 11.31 31.76
CA SER A 251 15.83 11.35 33.23
C SER A 251 16.14 10.00 33.87
N SER A 252 16.05 8.90 33.14
CA SER A 252 16.36 7.54 33.62
C SER A 252 17.83 7.15 33.44
N PHE A 253 18.64 8.00 32.83
CA PHE A 253 20.09 7.79 32.58
C PHE A 253 20.99 8.83 33.22
N GLU A 254 20.45 9.78 34.03
CA GLU A 254 21.16 10.64 34.94
C GLU A 254 21.08 10.08 36.39
#